data_c124079d700eb2a863b1f40207174747
#
_entry.id   c124079d700eb2a863b1f40207174747
#
_cell.length_a   1.000
_cell.length_b   1.000
_cell.length_c   1.000
_cell.angle_alpha   90.00
_cell.angle_beta   90.00
_cell.angle_gamma   90.00
#
_symmetry.space_group_name_H-M   'P 1'
#
loop_
_entity.id
_entity.type
_entity.pdbx_description
1 polymer ?
#
loop_
_entity_poly.entity_id
_entity_poly.type
_entity_poly.pdbx_seq_one_letter_code
_entity_poly.pdbx_strand_id
1 'polypeptide(L)'
;MERPLVCVGALVWGPGGRVLLVRTTKWRGLWGVPGGKVEWGESLEAAVRRELAEEVGLTLRDVRYAQTQEAVLSPEFHKPAHMLLVDFFAATDQQTVTPNEEIAEWAWVPLAQAPAYPLNTVTRTLVALAAQEARA
;
A
#
# COMPACT_ATOMS: atom_id res chain seq x y z
N MET A 1 13.25 -24.15 0.78
CA MET A 1 11.80 -24.41 0.62
C MET A 1 11.08 -23.09 0.36
N GLU A 2 10.32 -23.07 -0.73
CA GLU A 2 9.55 -21.88 -1.05
C GLU A 2 8.28 -21.83 -0.21
N ARG A 3 7.91 -20.65 0.21
CA ARG A 3 6.72 -20.39 1.02
C ARG A 3 6.05 -19.10 0.56
N PRO A 4 4.73 -19.00 0.70
CA PRO A 4 4.07 -17.71 0.50
C PRO A 4 4.65 -16.66 1.46
N LEU A 5 4.80 -15.45 0.94
CA LEU A 5 5.27 -14.31 1.72
C LEU A 5 4.06 -13.57 2.28
N VAL A 6 4.12 -13.16 3.54
CA VAL A 6 3.12 -12.28 4.11
C VAL A 6 3.61 -10.85 3.97
N CYS A 7 2.81 -10.03 3.29
CA CYS A 7 3.11 -8.63 3.06
C CYS A 7 2.00 -7.75 3.62
N VAL A 8 2.33 -6.53 3.98
CA VAL A 8 1.37 -5.54 4.44
C VAL A 8 1.49 -4.29 3.58
N GLY A 9 0.40 -3.55 3.46
CA GLY A 9 0.38 -2.27 2.80
C GLY A 9 -0.74 -1.41 3.35
N ALA A 10 -0.69 -0.12 3.11
CA ALA A 10 -1.72 0.79 3.60
C ALA A 10 -2.08 1.84 2.58
N LEU A 11 -3.39 2.02 2.39
CA LEU A 11 -3.93 3.21 1.73
C LEU A 11 -4.09 4.26 2.83
N VAL A 12 -3.37 5.37 2.71
CA VAL A 12 -3.24 6.38 3.76
C VAL A 12 -3.92 7.67 3.32
N TRP A 13 -4.82 8.17 4.18
CA TRP A 13 -5.42 9.51 4.02
C TRP A 13 -4.56 10.54 4.73
N GLY A 14 -4.12 11.55 4.01
CA GLY A 14 -3.36 12.66 4.53
C GLY A 14 -4.20 13.90 4.79
N PRO A 15 -3.54 15.01 5.12
CA PRO A 15 -4.24 16.29 5.26
C PRO A 15 -4.99 16.65 3.97
N GLY A 16 -6.22 17.14 4.10
CA GLY A 16 -7.06 17.46 2.94
C GLY A 16 -7.85 16.27 2.39
N GLY A 17 -7.77 15.10 3.02
CA GLY A 17 -8.56 13.94 2.65
C GLY A 17 -8.13 13.23 1.38
N ARG A 18 -6.88 13.45 0.93
CA ARG A 18 -6.32 12.77 -0.25
C ARG A 18 -5.60 11.52 0.18
N VAL A 19 -5.53 10.53 -0.71
CA VAL A 19 -4.83 9.27 -0.46
C VAL A 19 -3.46 9.28 -1.13
N LEU A 20 -2.51 8.57 -0.53
CA LEU A 20 -1.15 8.46 -1.07
C LEU A 20 -1.05 7.28 -2.00
N LEU A 21 -0.63 7.55 -3.23
CA LEU A 21 -0.26 6.53 -4.21
C LEU A 21 1.23 6.65 -4.49
N VAL A 22 1.88 5.50 -4.70
CA VAL A 22 3.31 5.44 -5.01
C VAL A 22 3.55 4.55 -6.22
N ARG A 23 4.60 4.88 -6.99
CA ARG A 23 5.06 4.05 -8.10
C ARG A 23 6.39 3.43 -7.71
N THR A 24 6.46 2.11 -7.77
CA THR A 24 7.69 1.39 -7.43
C THR A 24 8.13 0.51 -8.60
N THR A 25 9.42 0.19 -8.65
CA THR A 25 9.96 -0.71 -9.66
C THR A 25 9.52 -2.17 -9.43
N LYS A 26 9.14 -2.51 -8.19
CA LYS A 26 8.71 -3.87 -7.85
C LYS A 26 7.44 -4.29 -8.59
N TRP A 27 6.59 -3.36 -8.99
CA TRP A 27 5.33 -3.61 -9.70
C TRP A 27 5.40 -3.14 -11.15
N ARG A 28 6.59 -3.20 -11.75
CA ARG A 28 6.85 -2.91 -13.17
C ARG A 28 6.33 -1.54 -13.61
N GLY A 29 6.51 -0.53 -12.74
CA GLY A 29 6.09 0.83 -13.02
C GLY A 29 4.61 1.11 -12.77
N LEU A 30 3.85 0.14 -12.29
CA LEU A 30 2.47 0.37 -11.87
C LEU A 30 2.43 1.08 -10.52
N TRP A 31 1.38 1.86 -10.33
CA TRP A 31 1.15 2.57 -9.08
C TRP A 31 0.46 1.65 -8.07
N GLY A 32 0.75 1.88 -6.80
CA GLY A 32 0.19 1.12 -5.70
C GLY A 32 0.23 1.88 -4.40
N VAL A 33 0.19 1.15 -3.30
CA VAL A 33 0.35 1.71 -1.96
C VAL A 33 1.69 1.27 -1.38
N PRO A 34 2.26 2.06 -0.44
CA PRO A 34 3.49 1.64 0.24
C PRO A 34 3.23 0.39 1.09
N GLY A 35 4.24 -0.43 1.22
CA GLY A 35 4.19 -1.63 2.04
C GLY A 35 5.35 -2.56 1.78
N GLY A 36 5.37 -3.69 2.44
CA GLY A 36 6.43 -4.66 2.31
C GLY A 36 6.22 -5.89 3.15
N LYS A 37 7.28 -6.66 3.36
CA LYS A 37 7.22 -7.96 4.04
C LYS A 37 7.10 -7.80 5.54
N VAL A 38 6.30 -8.68 6.15
CA VAL A 38 6.25 -8.84 7.60
C VAL A 38 7.51 -9.61 8.02
N GLU A 39 8.18 -9.12 9.05
CA GLU A 39 9.36 -9.78 9.60
C GLU A 39 8.98 -10.76 10.69
N TRP A 40 9.84 -11.76 10.88
CA TRP A 40 9.63 -12.77 11.92
C TRP A 40 9.44 -12.12 13.28
N GLY A 41 8.37 -12.51 13.98
CA GLY A 41 8.07 -11.98 15.32
C GLY A 41 7.37 -10.64 15.35
N GLU A 42 7.08 -10.06 14.17
CA GLU A 42 6.45 -8.75 14.05
C GLU A 42 4.94 -8.91 13.84
N SER A 43 4.12 -8.12 14.55
CA SER A 43 2.69 -8.11 14.28
C SER A 43 2.41 -7.42 12.94
N LEU A 44 1.23 -7.67 12.37
CA LEU A 44 0.84 -7.03 11.11
C LEU A 44 0.80 -5.52 11.26
N GLU A 45 0.25 -5.01 12.36
CA GLU A 45 0.18 -3.56 12.59
C GLU A 45 1.57 -2.95 12.76
N ALA A 46 2.46 -3.61 13.50
CA ALA A 46 3.84 -3.14 13.65
C ALA A 46 4.55 -3.12 12.31
N ALA A 47 4.32 -4.14 11.48
CA ALA A 47 4.94 -4.22 10.15
C ALA A 47 4.49 -3.08 9.24
N VAL A 48 3.19 -2.79 9.18
CA VAL A 48 2.70 -1.72 8.30
C VAL A 48 3.19 -0.35 8.76
N ARG A 49 3.25 -0.11 10.07
CA ARG A 49 3.80 1.15 10.61
C ARG A 49 5.28 1.29 10.26
N ARG A 50 6.05 0.22 10.39
CA ARG A 50 7.48 0.22 10.07
C ARG A 50 7.70 0.45 8.57
N GLU A 51 6.97 -0.26 7.71
CA GLU A 51 7.12 -0.13 6.27
C GLU A 51 6.79 1.29 5.79
N LEU A 52 5.72 1.88 6.31
CA LEU A 52 5.33 3.25 5.93
C LEU A 52 6.37 4.28 6.41
N ALA A 53 6.95 4.07 7.61
CA ALA A 53 8.02 4.93 8.10
C ALA A 53 9.27 4.81 7.21
N GLU A 54 9.65 3.59 6.84
CA GLU A 54 10.85 3.35 6.04
C GLU A 54 10.70 3.84 4.60
N GLU A 55 9.57 3.55 3.95
CA GLU A 55 9.42 3.83 2.52
C GLU A 55 9.03 5.27 2.22
N VAL A 56 8.19 5.87 3.02
CA VAL A 56 7.63 7.21 2.73
C VAL A 56 7.74 8.19 3.89
N GLY A 57 8.35 7.79 5.01
CA GLY A 57 8.60 8.69 6.14
C GLY A 57 7.34 9.10 6.89
N LEU A 58 6.27 8.31 6.85
CA LEU A 58 5.01 8.66 7.48
C LEU A 58 4.83 7.96 8.81
N THR A 59 4.31 8.71 9.78
CA THR A 59 3.79 8.19 11.04
C THR A 59 2.28 8.04 10.88
N LEU A 60 1.79 6.83 11.07
CA LEU A 60 0.38 6.51 10.86
C LEU A 60 -0.45 6.66 12.13
N ARG A 61 -1.71 7.02 11.95
CA ARG A 61 -2.74 6.97 13.00
C ARG A 61 -3.99 6.30 12.43
N ASP A 62 -4.87 5.87 13.32
CA ASP A 62 -6.15 5.24 12.94
C ASP A 62 -5.95 4.05 12.00
N VAL A 63 -4.93 3.24 12.28
CA VAL A 63 -4.61 2.06 11.49
C VAL A 63 -5.68 1.01 11.73
N ARG A 64 -6.32 0.55 10.64
CA ARG A 64 -7.35 -0.48 10.73
C ARG A 64 -7.25 -1.46 9.58
N TYR A 65 -7.56 -2.71 9.85
CA TYR A 65 -7.56 -3.76 8.85
C TYR A 65 -8.62 -3.50 7.78
N ALA A 66 -8.26 -3.66 6.53
CA ALA A 66 -9.18 -3.51 5.40
C ALA A 66 -9.57 -4.86 4.80
N GLN A 67 -8.59 -5.61 4.31
CA GLN A 67 -8.84 -6.89 3.63
C GLN A 67 -7.53 -7.67 3.46
N THR A 68 -7.66 -8.93 3.06
CA THR A 68 -6.51 -9.76 2.67
C THR A 68 -6.72 -10.22 1.23
N GLN A 69 -5.67 -10.12 0.43
CA GLN A 69 -5.67 -10.54 -0.97
C GLN A 69 -4.54 -11.53 -1.21
N GLU A 70 -4.71 -12.37 -2.23
CA GLU A 70 -3.64 -13.24 -2.70
C GLU A 70 -3.11 -12.71 -4.03
N ALA A 71 -1.78 -12.75 -4.19
CA ALA A 71 -1.15 -12.51 -5.49
C ALA A 71 -0.26 -13.72 -5.77
N VAL A 72 -0.77 -14.65 -6.58
CA VAL A 72 -0.09 -15.90 -6.89
C VAL A 72 0.58 -15.76 -8.25
N LEU A 73 1.91 -15.61 -8.24
CA LEU A 73 2.72 -15.48 -9.46
C LEU A 73 2.19 -14.40 -10.42
N SER A 74 1.80 -13.25 -9.86
CA SER A 74 1.26 -12.15 -10.65
C SER A 74 2.28 -11.64 -11.67
N PRO A 75 1.89 -11.50 -12.96
CA PRO A 75 2.80 -10.95 -13.96
C PRO A 75 3.10 -9.46 -13.74
N GLU A 76 2.32 -8.78 -12.89
CA GLU A 76 2.57 -7.38 -12.56
C GLU A 76 3.74 -7.19 -11.59
N PHE A 77 4.13 -8.25 -10.85
CA PHE A 77 5.25 -8.17 -9.93
C PHE A 77 6.56 -8.46 -10.67
N HIS A 78 7.67 -7.87 -10.23
CA HIS A 78 8.95 -7.88 -10.96
C HIS A 78 9.64 -9.26 -11.00
N LYS A 79 9.18 -10.20 -10.19
CA LYS A 79 9.71 -11.57 -10.14
C LYS A 79 8.61 -12.54 -9.72
N PRO A 80 8.78 -13.86 -9.97
CA PRO A 80 7.80 -14.83 -9.46
C PRO A 80 7.70 -14.77 -7.94
N ALA A 81 6.49 -14.58 -7.44
CA ALA A 81 6.24 -14.50 -6.00
C ALA A 81 4.81 -14.92 -5.70
N HIS A 82 4.65 -15.61 -4.56
CA HIS A 82 3.34 -15.92 -4.02
C HIS A 82 3.18 -15.10 -2.74
N MET A 83 2.25 -14.16 -2.73
CA MET A 83 2.09 -13.21 -1.63
C MET A 83 0.69 -13.25 -1.06
N LEU A 84 0.61 -13.18 0.27
CA LEU A 84 -0.61 -12.82 0.98
C LEU A 84 -0.46 -11.34 1.33
N LEU A 85 -1.33 -10.50 0.81
CA LEU A 85 -1.27 -9.06 1.00
C LEU A 85 -2.35 -8.66 1.99
N VAL A 86 -1.92 -8.24 3.18
CA VAL A 86 -2.82 -7.76 4.21
C VAL A 86 -2.89 -6.25 4.10
N ASP A 87 -4.04 -5.75 3.67
CA ASP A 87 -4.25 -4.33 3.41
C ASP A 87 -4.84 -3.64 4.62
N PHE A 88 -4.35 -2.42 4.87
CA PHE A 88 -4.82 -1.55 5.92
C PHE A 88 -5.29 -0.22 5.36
N PHE A 89 -6.21 0.41 6.06
CA PHE A 89 -6.50 1.83 5.92
C PHE A 89 -5.88 2.55 7.10
N ALA A 90 -5.36 3.74 6.85
CA ALA A 90 -4.74 4.54 7.90
C ALA A 90 -4.83 6.02 7.55
N ALA A 91 -4.45 6.87 8.49
CA ALA A 91 -4.35 8.30 8.28
C ALA A 91 -3.00 8.79 8.75
N THR A 92 -2.62 9.97 8.29
CA THR A 92 -1.43 10.67 8.77
C THR A 92 -1.71 12.17 8.82
N ASP A 93 -1.04 12.84 9.74
CA ASP A 93 -1.10 14.31 9.83
C ASP A 93 -0.01 14.98 8.99
N GLN A 94 0.88 14.18 8.38
CA GLN A 94 2.00 14.69 7.59
C GLN A 94 1.63 14.79 6.12
N GLN A 95 1.94 15.92 5.52
CA GLN A 95 1.81 16.10 4.08
C GLN A 95 3.13 15.81 3.37
N THR A 96 4.26 15.98 4.04
CA THR A 96 5.57 15.76 3.46
C THR A 96 5.87 14.26 3.40
N VAL A 97 6.12 13.77 2.20
CA VAL A 97 6.56 12.40 1.95
C VAL A 97 8.07 12.40 1.77
N THR A 98 8.76 11.50 2.48
CA THR A 98 10.20 11.32 2.34
C THR A 98 10.44 9.93 1.75
N PRO A 99 10.49 9.82 0.41
CA PRO A 99 10.60 8.51 -0.24
C PRO A 99 12.00 7.92 -0.09
N ASN A 100 12.06 6.59 0.07
CA ASN A 100 13.33 5.88 -0.01
C ASN A 100 13.61 5.48 -1.47
N GLU A 101 14.68 4.71 -1.68
CA GLU A 101 15.13 4.31 -3.03
C GLU A 101 14.14 3.39 -3.76
N GLU A 102 13.19 2.78 -3.06
CA GLU A 102 12.19 1.90 -3.69
C GLU A 102 11.06 2.68 -4.36
N ILE A 103 10.88 3.95 -3.99
CA ILE A 103 9.78 4.77 -4.47
C ILE A 103 10.27 5.68 -5.60
N ALA A 104 9.77 5.45 -6.82
CA ALA A 104 10.16 6.24 -7.98
C ALA A 104 9.35 7.54 -8.08
N GLU A 105 8.06 7.49 -7.74
CA GLU A 105 7.17 8.65 -7.74
C GLU A 105 6.12 8.48 -6.64
N TRP A 106 5.55 9.58 -6.20
CA TRP A 106 4.44 9.56 -5.24
C TRP A 106 3.50 10.74 -5.51
N ALA A 107 2.25 10.60 -5.09
CA ALA A 107 1.25 11.67 -5.25
C ALA A 107 0.14 11.52 -4.21
N TRP A 108 -0.29 12.67 -3.69
CA TRP A 108 -1.54 12.75 -2.94
C TRP A 108 -2.67 12.96 -3.93
N VAL A 109 -3.65 12.07 -3.93
CA VAL A 109 -4.69 12.00 -4.95
C VAL A 109 -6.07 11.93 -4.30
N PRO A 110 -7.04 12.73 -4.75
CA PRO A 110 -8.42 12.49 -4.30
C PRO A 110 -8.82 11.06 -4.62
N LEU A 111 -9.48 10.39 -3.68
CA LEU A 111 -9.83 8.98 -3.85
C LEU A 111 -10.58 8.72 -5.16
N ALA A 112 -11.50 9.61 -5.52
CA ALA A 112 -12.29 9.46 -6.74
C ALA A 112 -11.43 9.49 -8.02
N GLN A 113 -10.22 10.07 -7.97
CA GLN A 113 -9.32 10.15 -9.10
C GLN A 113 -8.28 9.02 -9.12
N ALA A 114 -8.17 8.26 -8.04
CA ALA A 114 -7.20 7.17 -7.96
C ALA A 114 -7.36 6.14 -9.10
N PRO A 115 -8.59 5.75 -9.51
CA PRO A 115 -8.74 4.79 -10.61
C PRO A 115 -8.19 5.25 -11.96
N ALA A 116 -7.94 6.55 -12.14
CA ALA A 116 -7.34 7.07 -13.37
C ALA A 116 -5.84 6.78 -13.46
N TYR A 117 -5.19 6.40 -12.36
CA TYR A 117 -3.79 6.02 -12.35
C TYR A 117 -3.64 4.57 -12.84
N PRO A 118 -2.50 4.23 -13.47
CA PRO A 118 -2.23 2.84 -13.86
C PRO A 118 -1.86 2.02 -12.62
N LEU A 119 -2.87 1.62 -11.86
CA LEU A 119 -2.72 0.88 -10.62
C LEU A 119 -2.46 -0.58 -10.88
N ASN A 120 -1.65 -1.23 -10.01
CA ASN A 120 -1.61 -2.68 -10.02
C ASN A 120 -2.97 -3.23 -9.56
N THR A 121 -3.26 -4.47 -9.89
CA THR A 121 -4.58 -5.08 -9.67
C THR A 121 -4.97 -5.08 -8.19
N VAL A 122 -4.04 -5.40 -7.30
CA VAL A 122 -4.34 -5.48 -5.86
C VAL A 122 -4.66 -4.10 -5.28
N THR A 123 -4.00 -3.04 -5.76
CA THR A 123 -4.30 -1.67 -5.32
C THR A 123 -5.65 -1.21 -5.88
N ARG A 124 -5.97 -1.59 -7.12
CA ARG A 124 -7.26 -1.26 -7.72
C ARG A 124 -8.40 -1.83 -6.89
N THR A 125 -8.25 -3.06 -6.40
CA THR A 125 -9.23 -3.70 -5.53
C THR A 125 -9.34 -2.95 -4.19
N LEU A 126 -8.22 -2.55 -3.62
CA LEU A 126 -8.21 -1.80 -2.34
C LEU A 126 -8.87 -0.42 -2.48
N VAL A 127 -8.56 0.28 -3.57
CA VAL A 127 -9.18 1.59 -3.85
C VAL A 127 -10.69 1.44 -4.03
N ALA A 128 -11.14 0.38 -4.72
CA ALA A 128 -12.56 0.11 -4.91
C ALA A 128 -13.26 -0.13 -3.56
N LEU A 129 -12.61 -0.87 -2.66
CA LEU A 129 -13.14 -1.09 -1.30
C LEU A 129 -13.27 0.23 -0.55
N ALA A 130 -12.25 1.08 -0.60
CA ALA A 130 -12.27 2.38 0.05
C ALA A 130 -13.41 3.25 -0.48
N ALA A 131 -13.63 3.26 -1.79
CA ALA A 131 -14.71 4.01 -2.43
C ALA A 131 -16.07 3.47 -2.01
N GLN A 132 -16.20 2.16 -1.87
CA GLN A 132 -17.43 1.51 -1.43
C GLN A 132 -17.77 1.90 0.01
N GLU A 133 -16.79 1.90 0.91
CA GLU A 133 -17.00 2.30 2.30
C GLU A 133 -17.39 3.77 2.41
N ALA A 134 -16.82 4.63 1.57
CA ALA A 134 -17.14 6.06 1.57
C ALA A 134 -18.59 6.35 1.17
N ARG A 135 -19.24 5.42 0.46
CA ARG A 135 -20.63 5.55 0.04
C ARG A 135 -21.63 4.94 1.02
N ALA A 136 -21.14 4.21 2.00
CA ALA A 136 -21.97 3.54 3.02
C ALA A 136 -22.49 4.52 4.05
#